data_241df6caae4f40a4e3361e0730a2c973
#
_entry.id   241df6caae4f40a4e3361e0730a2c973
#
_cell.length_a   1.000
_cell.length_b   1.000
_cell.length_c   1.000
_cell.angle_alpha   90.00
_cell.angle_beta   90.00
_cell.angle_gamma   90.00
#
_symmetry.space_group_name_H-M   'P 1'
#
loop_
_entity.id
_entity.type
_entity.pdbx_description
1 polymer ?
#
loop_
_entity_poly.entity_id
_entity_poly.type
_entity_poly.pdbx_seq_one_letter_code
_entity_poly.pdbx_strand_id
1 'polypeptide(L)'
;RLTSHPGPFNKLASPKERVFQLTYKDLKVHGDLFDMIGLPRTPYAKLNIHVGAAYGDKPFALDNFCRNFERLPENVRTRLTVENDDKASLYSTKELYEGVYKRIGIPIVFDYHHHMLHPGGQTEQEALEMALSTWPQMITPVVHYAESRSVEYDNPKIKPQAHSDYVVNEFNDYGHCIDVMIEAKHKELALLRYRDILNQKEAV
;
A
#
# COMPACT_ATOMS: atom_id res chain seq x y z
N ARG A 1 9.18 8.94 -10.59
CA ARG A 1 7.84 8.93 -10.00
C ARG A 1 7.94 9.22 -8.49
N LEU A 2 7.23 10.25 -8.02
CA LEU A 2 7.17 10.60 -6.59
C LEU A 2 5.85 10.11 -6.01
N THR A 3 5.91 9.50 -4.83
CA THR A 3 4.74 8.99 -4.10
C THR A 3 4.85 9.37 -2.63
N SER A 4 3.74 9.35 -1.91
CA SER A 4 3.73 9.54 -0.46
C SER A 4 2.94 8.43 0.22
N HIS A 5 3.45 7.99 1.38
CA HIS A 5 2.75 7.10 2.28
C HIS A 5 2.52 7.86 3.60
N PRO A 6 1.39 8.58 3.73
CA PRO A 6 1.03 9.29 4.95
C PRO A 6 0.99 8.36 6.15
N GLY A 7 1.30 8.88 7.33
CA GLY A 7 1.44 8.08 8.54
C GLY A 7 0.19 7.29 8.93
N PRO A 8 0.32 6.27 9.80
CA PRO A 8 -0.74 5.31 10.14
C PRO A 8 -1.90 5.93 10.95
N PHE A 9 -1.81 7.21 11.26
CA PHE A 9 -2.88 7.95 11.95
C PHE A 9 -4.00 8.39 11.02
N ASN A 10 -3.81 8.29 9.69
CA ASN A 10 -4.82 8.58 8.69
C ASN A 10 -5.86 7.47 8.63
N LYS A 11 -7.04 7.71 9.23
CA LYS A 11 -8.11 6.71 9.41
C LYS A 11 -9.42 7.19 8.83
N LEU A 12 -9.57 7.08 7.52
CA LEU A 12 -10.83 7.42 6.83
C LEU A 12 -12.00 6.54 7.30
N ALA A 13 -11.73 5.30 7.73
CA ALA A 13 -12.76 4.41 8.26
C ALA A 13 -13.34 4.84 9.61
N SER A 14 -12.78 5.89 10.25
CA SER A 14 -13.22 6.29 11.59
C SER A 14 -14.67 6.81 11.58
N PRO A 15 -15.52 6.34 12.52
CA PRO A 15 -16.84 6.92 12.74
C PRO A 15 -16.80 8.26 13.46
N LYS A 16 -15.64 8.66 14.01
CA LYS A 16 -15.48 9.89 14.78
C LYS A 16 -15.11 11.06 13.88
N GLU A 17 -15.99 12.06 13.80
CA GLU A 17 -15.78 13.26 12.96
C GLU A 17 -14.45 13.94 13.26
N ARG A 18 -14.05 14.06 14.52
CA ARG A 18 -12.74 14.64 14.88
C ARG A 18 -11.55 13.91 14.23
N VAL A 19 -11.61 12.57 14.16
CA VAL A 19 -10.55 11.76 13.53
C VAL A 19 -10.54 11.98 12.02
N PHE A 20 -11.73 12.01 11.40
CA PHE A 20 -11.85 12.37 9.99
C PHE A 20 -11.25 13.75 9.69
N GLN A 21 -11.56 14.77 10.50
CA GLN A 21 -11.03 16.12 10.27
C GLN A 21 -9.50 16.20 10.37
N LEU A 22 -8.88 15.41 11.27
CA LEU A 22 -7.42 15.31 11.35
C LEU A 22 -6.84 14.61 10.11
N THR A 23 -7.43 13.50 9.69
CA THR A 23 -7.06 12.79 8.46
C THR A 23 -7.24 13.68 7.22
N TYR A 24 -8.36 14.40 7.12
CA TYR A 24 -8.60 15.35 6.03
C TYR A 24 -7.51 16.41 5.92
N LYS A 25 -7.13 17.02 7.05
CA LYS A 25 -6.09 18.06 7.09
C LYS A 25 -4.73 17.51 6.65
N ASP A 26 -4.35 16.33 7.15
CA ASP A 26 -3.07 15.71 6.81
C ASP A 26 -3.00 15.33 5.33
N LEU A 27 -4.01 14.62 4.83
CA LEU A 27 -4.07 14.24 3.41
C LEU A 27 -4.13 15.46 2.48
N LYS A 28 -4.83 16.53 2.89
CA LYS A 28 -4.88 17.78 2.13
C LYS A 28 -3.50 18.41 2.00
N VAL A 29 -2.69 18.42 3.07
CA VAL A 29 -1.31 18.93 3.02
C VAL A 29 -0.49 18.16 1.98
N HIS A 30 -0.59 16.83 1.94
CA HIS A 30 0.07 16.02 0.93
C HIS A 30 -0.41 16.34 -0.49
N GLY A 31 -1.72 16.47 -0.68
CA GLY A 31 -2.31 16.82 -1.97
C GLY A 31 -1.89 18.21 -2.46
N ASP A 32 -1.91 19.19 -1.57
CA ASP A 32 -1.49 20.57 -1.89
C ASP A 32 0.01 20.63 -2.22
N LEU A 33 0.86 19.91 -1.47
CA LEU A 33 2.29 19.82 -1.74
C LEU A 33 2.53 19.24 -3.15
N PHE A 34 1.83 18.16 -3.51
CA PHE A 34 1.95 17.54 -4.83
C PHE A 34 1.49 18.49 -5.96
N ASP A 35 0.44 19.28 -5.72
CA ASP A 35 0.02 20.32 -6.67
C ASP A 35 1.07 21.42 -6.80
N MET A 36 1.66 21.89 -5.68
CA MET A 36 2.69 22.95 -5.68
C MET A 36 3.95 22.56 -6.46
N ILE A 37 4.34 21.29 -6.44
CA ILE A 37 5.50 20.78 -7.19
C ILE A 37 5.12 20.27 -8.60
N GLY A 38 3.89 20.50 -9.04
CA GLY A 38 3.44 20.21 -10.40
C GLY A 38 3.20 18.73 -10.72
N LEU A 39 2.98 17.87 -9.73
CA LEU A 39 2.69 16.46 -9.97
C LEU A 39 1.27 16.24 -10.50
N PRO A 40 1.06 15.25 -11.39
CA PRO A 40 -0.26 14.97 -11.94
C PRO A 40 -1.25 14.53 -10.86
N ARG A 41 -2.53 14.91 -11.03
CA ARG A 41 -3.63 14.49 -10.17
C ARG A 41 -4.16 13.12 -10.56
N THR A 42 -3.28 12.12 -10.51
CA THR A 42 -3.58 10.72 -10.85
C THR A 42 -2.82 9.77 -9.91
N PRO A 43 -3.14 8.49 -9.86
CA PRO A 43 -2.38 7.49 -9.07
C PRO A 43 -0.91 7.33 -9.50
N TYR A 44 -0.47 7.97 -10.58
CA TYR A 44 0.95 8.08 -10.90
C TYR A 44 1.74 8.77 -9.79
N ALA A 45 1.17 9.81 -9.19
CA ALA A 45 1.70 10.49 -8.01
C ALA A 45 0.83 10.13 -6.79
N LYS A 46 0.87 8.85 -6.39
CA LYS A 46 -0.05 8.30 -5.39
C LYS A 46 0.15 8.84 -3.98
N LEU A 47 -0.96 8.97 -3.28
CA LEU A 47 -1.04 9.05 -1.83
C LEU A 47 -1.56 7.70 -1.33
N ASN A 48 -0.69 6.88 -0.74
CA ASN A 48 -1.04 5.52 -0.33
C ASN A 48 -1.40 5.47 1.15
N ILE A 49 -2.54 4.87 1.48
CA ILE A 49 -2.97 4.69 2.88
C ILE A 49 -3.56 3.31 3.09
N HIS A 50 -3.62 2.88 4.35
CA HIS A 50 -4.46 1.76 4.78
C HIS A 50 -5.87 2.23 5.13
N VAL A 51 -6.84 1.31 5.15
CA VAL A 51 -8.18 1.60 5.73
C VAL A 51 -8.03 2.00 7.21
N GLY A 52 -7.07 1.39 7.89
CA GLY A 52 -6.52 1.83 9.16
C GLY A 52 -7.20 1.28 10.40
N ALA A 53 -8.44 0.78 10.33
CA ALA A 53 -9.12 0.11 11.44
C ALA A 53 -10.42 -0.57 11.01
N ALA A 54 -10.83 -1.60 11.72
CA ALA A 54 -12.11 -2.31 11.51
C ALA A 54 -13.19 -1.97 12.56
N TYR A 55 -12.82 -1.38 13.68
CA TYR A 55 -13.74 -1.00 14.77
C TYR A 55 -14.68 -2.12 15.24
N GLY A 56 -14.27 -3.39 15.12
CA GLY A 56 -15.09 -4.56 15.44
C GLY A 56 -16.13 -4.94 14.38
N ASP A 57 -16.26 -4.15 13.30
CA ASP A 57 -17.19 -4.35 12.20
C ASP A 57 -16.53 -3.88 10.90
N LYS A 58 -15.95 -4.82 10.13
CA LYS A 58 -15.27 -4.54 8.87
C LYS A 58 -16.21 -3.89 7.84
N PRO A 59 -17.43 -4.40 7.57
CA PRO A 59 -18.39 -3.76 6.67
C PRO A 59 -18.68 -2.31 7.01
N PHE A 60 -18.99 -2.03 8.26
CA PHE A 60 -19.25 -0.66 8.73
C PHE A 60 -18.04 0.26 8.56
N ALA A 61 -16.83 -0.23 8.82
CA ALA A 61 -15.61 0.54 8.65
C ALA A 61 -15.34 0.85 7.17
N LEU A 62 -15.58 -0.11 6.26
CA LEU A 62 -15.47 0.09 4.81
C LEU A 62 -16.53 1.10 4.30
N ASP A 63 -17.75 1.07 4.86
CA ASP A 63 -18.78 2.07 4.55
C ASP A 63 -18.35 3.47 4.97
N ASN A 64 -17.76 3.61 6.14
CA ASN A 64 -17.23 4.89 6.61
C ASN A 64 -16.05 5.35 5.73
N PHE A 65 -15.16 4.44 5.37
CA PHE A 65 -14.03 4.76 4.47
C PHE A 65 -14.53 5.35 3.15
N CYS A 66 -15.44 4.66 2.46
CA CYS A 66 -15.98 5.12 1.19
C CYS A 66 -16.73 6.44 1.32
N ARG A 67 -17.57 6.61 2.35
CA ARG A 67 -18.30 7.86 2.61
C ARG A 67 -17.35 9.03 2.91
N ASN A 68 -16.31 8.80 3.68
CA ASN A 68 -15.35 9.84 4.03
C ASN A 68 -14.40 10.16 2.86
N PHE A 69 -14.12 9.20 1.99
CA PHE A 69 -13.39 9.44 0.75
C PHE A 69 -14.07 10.51 -0.11
N GLU A 70 -15.38 10.45 -0.29
CA GLU A 70 -16.14 11.43 -1.08
C GLU A 70 -16.05 12.86 -0.52
N ARG A 71 -15.73 13.01 0.74
CA ARG A 71 -15.56 14.29 1.43
C ARG A 71 -14.16 14.88 1.28
N LEU A 72 -13.19 14.12 0.76
CA LEU A 72 -11.83 14.59 0.53
C LEU A 72 -11.76 15.57 -0.66
N PRO A 73 -10.79 16.50 -0.68
CA PRO A 73 -10.60 17.38 -1.82
C PRO A 73 -10.13 16.59 -3.05
N GLU A 74 -10.44 17.12 -4.24
CA GLU A 74 -10.17 16.46 -5.52
C GLU A 74 -8.69 16.05 -5.68
N ASN A 75 -7.77 16.95 -5.34
CA ASN A 75 -6.34 16.71 -5.45
C ASN A 75 -5.81 15.57 -4.56
N VAL A 76 -6.59 15.17 -3.55
CA VAL A 76 -6.34 13.96 -2.75
C VAL A 76 -7.04 12.75 -3.37
N ARG A 77 -8.36 12.85 -3.65
CA ARG A 77 -9.15 11.73 -4.18
C ARG A 77 -8.57 11.13 -5.45
N THR A 78 -8.12 11.98 -6.37
CA THR A 78 -7.55 11.55 -7.67
C THR A 78 -6.19 10.86 -7.55
N ARG A 79 -5.51 10.99 -6.41
CA ARG A 79 -4.20 10.39 -6.13
C ARG A 79 -4.25 9.23 -5.13
N LEU A 80 -5.39 9.08 -4.43
CA LEU A 80 -5.47 8.13 -3.33
C LEU A 80 -5.40 6.69 -3.84
N THR A 81 -4.64 5.88 -3.14
CA THR A 81 -4.59 4.42 -3.27
C THR A 81 -4.75 3.80 -1.89
N VAL A 82 -5.16 2.55 -1.85
CA VAL A 82 -5.30 1.78 -0.61
C VAL A 82 -4.46 0.52 -0.67
N GLU A 83 -3.88 0.12 0.46
CA GLU A 83 -2.98 -1.01 0.59
C GLU A 83 -3.57 -2.11 1.46
N ASN A 84 -3.31 -3.38 1.11
CA ASN A 84 -3.68 -4.51 1.96
C ASN A 84 -2.88 -4.53 3.28
N ASP A 85 -3.48 -5.11 4.32
CA ASP A 85 -2.94 -5.11 5.68
C ASP A 85 -2.31 -6.48 6.05
N ASP A 86 -1.40 -6.43 7.04
CA ASP A 86 -0.63 -7.55 7.58
C ASP A 86 -1.38 -8.39 8.65
N LYS A 87 -2.64 -8.07 8.95
CA LYS A 87 -3.41 -8.68 10.05
C LYS A 87 -4.77 -9.17 9.60
N ALA A 88 -5.15 -10.37 10.01
CA ALA A 88 -6.47 -10.94 9.73
C ALA A 88 -7.64 -10.11 10.28
N SER A 89 -7.40 -9.27 11.31
CA SER A 89 -8.39 -8.32 11.83
C SER A 89 -8.60 -7.08 10.94
N LEU A 90 -7.74 -6.88 9.93
CA LEU A 90 -7.78 -5.80 8.95
C LEU A 90 -8.10 -6.36 7.55
N TYR A 91 -7.63 -5.75 6.49
CA TYR A 91 -8.16 -5.96 5.15
C TYR A 91 -7.15 -6.61 4.20
N SER A 92 -7.49 -7.79 3.69
CA SER A 92 -6.81 -8.45 2.58
C SER A 92 -7.10 -7.73 1.25
N THR A 93 -6.34 -8.05 0.21
CA THR A 93 -6.57 -7.54 -1.16
C THR A 93 -8.01 -7.81 -1.62
N LYS A 94 -8.54 -9.00 -1.38
CA LYS A 94 -9.92 -9.35 -1.74
C LYS A 94 -10.95 -8.47 -1.03
N GLU A 95 -10.78 -8.24 0.26
CA GLU A 95 -11.70 -7.38 1.04
C GLU A 95 -11.65 -5.93 0.56
N LEU A 96 -10.46 -5.42 0.19
CA LEU A 96 -10.31 -4.09 -0.40
C LEU A 96 -10.94 -4.01 -1.80
N TYR A 97 -10.77 -5.04 -2.62
CA TYR A 97 -11.39 -5.09 -3.94
C TYR A 97 -12.91 -5.03 -3.87
N GLU A 98 -13.52 -5.87 -3.02
CA GLU A 98 -14.98 -5.91 -2.85
C GLU A 98 -15.52 -4.68 -2.11
N GLY A 99 -14.86 -4.24 -1.04
CA GLY A 99 -15.38 -3.23 -0.14
C GLY A 99 -14.99 -1.80 -0.47
N VAL A 100 -13.93 -1.59 -1.26
CA VAL A 100 -13.41 -0.27 -1.60
C VAL A 100 -13.39 -0.04 -3.10
N TYR A 101 -12.62 -0.83 -3.87
CA TYR A 101 -12.45 -0.59 -5.30
C TYR A 101 -13.78 -0.63 -6.06
N LYS A 102 -14.59 -1.66 -5.88
CA LYS A 102 -15.91 -1.77 -6.56
C LYS A 102 -16.87 -0.61 -6.25
N ARG A 103 -16.60 0.13 -5.19
CA ARG A 103 -17.49 1.22 -4.72
C ARG A 103 -17.02 2.61 -5.12
N ILE A 104 -15.72 2.87 -5.02
CA ILE A 104 -15.16 4.22 -5.23
C ILE A 104 -14.01 4.25 -6.24
N GLY A 105 -13.60 3.11 -6.79
CA GLY A 105 -12.68 3.03 -7.92
C GLY A 105 -11.22 3.39 -7.63
N ILE A 106 -10.78 3.50 -6.35
CA ILE A 106 -9.38 3.80 -6.06
C ILE A 106 -8.51 2.55 -6.22
N PRO A 107 -7.29 2.67 -6.79
CA PRO A 107 -6.41 1.53 -7.00
C PRO A 107 -5.91 0.91 -5.70
N ILE A 108 -5.65 -0.39 -5.75
CA ILE A 108 -5.05 -1.16 -4.66
C ILE A 108 -3.55 -1.28 -4.91
N VAL A 109 -2.75 -0.88 -3.95
CA VAL A 109 -1.32 -1.19 -3.87
C VAL A 109 -1.18 -2.55 -3.21
N PHE A 110 -0.62 -3.51 -3.93
CA PHE A 110 -0.35 -4.84 -3.37
C PHE A 110 0.95 -4.80 -2.58
N ASP A 111 0.90 -5.13 -1.30
CA ASP A 111 2.09 -5.39 -0.48
C ASP A 111 2.27 -6.89 -0.31
N TYR A 112 3.42 -7.40 -0.80
CA TYR A 112 3.78 -8.83 -0.76
C TYR A 112 3.96 -9.33 0.67
N HIS A 113 4.61 -8.52 1.52
CA HIS A 113 4.89 -8.91 2.90
C HIS A 113 3.60 -8.97 3.74
N HIS A 114 2.71 -8.01 3.55
CA HIS A 114 1.41 -8.01 4.19
C HIS A 114 0.54 -9.18 3.71
N HIS A 115 0.55 -9.48 2.40
CA HIS A 115 -0.17 -10.62 1.85
C HIS A 115 0.34 -11.96 2.42
N MET A 116 1.66 -12.13 2.52
CA MET A 116 2.25 -13.33 3.13
C MET A 116 1.74 -13.56 4.55
N LEU A 117 1.52 -12.49 5.33
CA LEU A 117 1.03 -12.55 6.70
C LEU A 117 -0.50 -12.65 6.79
N HIS A 118 -1.22 -12.11 5.79
CA HIS A 118 -2.69 -12.11 5.73
C HIS A 118 -3.19 -12.32 4.29
N PRO A 119 -3.14 -13.55 3.77
CA PRO A 119 -3.49 -13.84 2.37
C PRO A 119 -4.99 -13.72 2.04
N GLY A 120 -5.88 -13.69 3.04
CA GLY A 120 -7.32 -13.55 2.80
C GLY A 120 -7.94 -14.68 1.96
N GLY A 121 -7.31 -15.86 1.93
CA GLY A 121 -7.77 -17.02 1.17
C GLY A 121 -7.41 -16.98 -0.33
N GLN A 122 -6.49 -16.13 -0.74
CA GLN A 122 -5.97 -16.04 -2.11
C GLN A 122 -4.50 -16.49 -2.15
N THR A 123 -4.07 -17.05 -3.29
CA THR A 123 -2.66 -17.18 -3.61
C THR A 123 -2.04 -15.80 -3.85
N GLU A 124 -0.72 -15.70 -3.80
CA GLU A 124 0.00 -14.44 -4.08
C GLU A 124 -0.32 -13.92 -5.48
N GLN A 125 -0.31 -14.81 -6.49
CA GLN A 125 -0.63 -14.46 -7.86
C GLN A 125 -2.06 -13.93 -7.99
N GLU A 126 -3.06 -14.63 -7.45
CA GLU A 126 -4.47 -14.19 -7.51
C GLU A 126 -4.67 -12.81 -6.87
N ALA A 127 -4.02 -12.57 -5.73
CA ALA A 127 -4.14 -11.30 -5.03
C ALA A 127 -3.39 -10.17 -5.76
N LEU A 128 -2.19 -10.43 -6.30
CA LEU A 128 -1.45 -9.49 -7.13
C LEU A 128 -2.27 -9.11 -8.36
N GLU A 129 -2.71 -10.08 -9.17
CA GLU A 129 -3.49 -9.82 -10.39
C GLU A 129 -4.79 -9.06 -10.10
N MET A 130 -5.45 -9.38 -9.00
CA MET A 130 -6.63 -8.63 -8.55
C MET A 130 -6.29 -7.16 -8.23
N ALA A 131 -5.21 -6.89 -7.52
CA ALA A 131 -4.76 -5.53 -7.24
C ALA A 131 -4.37 -4.79 -8.51
N LEU A 132 -3.58 -5.42 -9.40
CA LEU A 132 -3.16 -4.82 -10.67
C LEU A 132 -4.35 -4.45 -11.56
N SER A 133 -5.42 -5.25 -11.56
CA SER A 133 -6.65 -4.97 -12.33
C SER A 133 -7.36 -3.68 -11.92
N THR A 134 -7.05 -3.13 -10.75
CA THR A 134 -7.65 -1.89 -10.23
C THR A 134 -6.97 -0.62 -10.75
N TRP A 135 -5.81 -0.75 -11.39
CA TRP A 135 -5.03 0.39 -11.87
C TRP A 135 -5.49 0.88 -13.24
N PRO A 136 -5.46 2.20 -13.50
CA PRO A 136 -5.74 2.73 -14.83
C PRO A 136 -4.73 2.19 -15.85
N GLN A 137 -5.20 1.79 -17.03
CA GLN A 137 -4.39 1.15 -18.08
C GLN A 137 -3.11 1.93 -18.49
N MET A 138 -3.15 3.26 -18.38
CA MET A 138 -2.03 4.13 -18.77
C MET A 138 -1.02 4.38 -17.63
N ILE A 139 -1.21 3.76 -16.48
CA ILE A 139 -0.36 3.96 -15.31
C ILE A 139 0.20 2.61 -14.88
N THR A 140 1.51 2.46 -14.95
CA THR A 140 2.19 1.28 -14.40
C THR A 140 1.83 1.12 -12.92
N PRO A 141 1.24 -0.03 -12.51
CA PRO A 141 0.92 -0.27 -11.11
C PRO A 141 2.15 -0.19 -10.21
N VAL A 142 1.93 0.21 -8.97
CA VAL A 142 2.95 0.16 -7.92
C VAL A 142 2.59 -0.91 -6.93
N VAL A 143 3.57 -1.71 -6.55
CA VAL A 143 3.50 -2.68 -5.46
C VAL A 143 4.51 -2.33 -4.38
N HIS A 144 4.28 -2.83 -3.16
CA HIS A 144 5.26 -2.74 -2.08
C HIS A 144 5.89 -4.10 -1.84
N TYR A 145 7.21 -4.11 -1.56
CA TYR A 145 7.96 -5.31 -1.24
C TYR A 145 8.83 -5.09 -0.01
N ALA A 146 8.69 -5.96 0.96
CA ALA A 146 9.50 -6.00 2.16
C ALA A 146 9.77 -7.45 2.55
N GLU A 147 10.79 -7.66 3.39
CA GLU A 147 11.08 -8.95 3.99
C GLU A 147 10.97 -8.84 5.52
N SER A 148 10.76 -9.98 6.18
CA SER A 148 10.65 -10.01 7.63
C SER A 148 12.01 -9.90 8.31
N ARG A 149 12.13 -8.94 9.23
CA ARG A 149 13.32 -8.81 10.09
C ARG A 149 13.54 -10.02 10.99
N SER A 150 12.46 -10.73 11.38
CA SER A 150 12.59 -11.95 12.16
C SER A 150 13.31 -13.06 11.40
N VAL A 151 13.13 -13.11 10.06
CA VAL A 151 13.82 -14.05 9.18
C VAL A 151 15.26 -13.61 8.94
N GLU A 152 15.49 -12.31 8.63
CA GLU A 152 16.81 -11.74 8.41
C GLU A 152 17.77 -12.01 9.58
N TYR A 153 17.28 -11.91 10.82
CA TYR A 153 18.08 -12.09 12.03
C TYR A 153 17.94 -13.47 12.68
N ASP A 154 17.20 -14.39 12.07
CA ASP A 154 16.86 -15.71 12.64
C ASP A 154 16.39 -15.58 14.11
N ASN A 155 15.52 -14.61 14.37
CA ASN A 155 15.09 -14.27 15.73
C ASN A 155 13.56 -14.25 15.87
N PRO A 156 12.96 -15.33 16.40
CA PRO A 156 11.50 -15.45 16.55
C PRO A 156 10.89 -14.48 17.58
N LYS A 157 11.70 -13.75 18.36
CA LYS A 157 11.21 -12.72 19.27
C LYS A 157 10.88 -11.41 18.54
N ILE A 158 11.40 -11.21 17.33
CA ILE A 158 11.04 -10.09 16.48
C ILE A 158 9.68 -10.40 15.83
N LYS A 159 8.77 -9.43 15.85
CA LYS A 159 7.47 -9.60 15.20
C LYS A 159 7.65 -9.84 13.69
N PRO A 160 6.96 -10.81 13.09
CA PRO A 160 7.08 -11.09 11.65
C PRO A 160 6.72 -9.90 10.75
N GLN A 161 5.89 -8.97 11.23
CA GLN A 161 5.53 -7.73 10.55
C GLN A 161 6.67 -6.70 10.49
N ALA A 162 7.73 -6.87 11.26
CA ALA A 162 8.85 -5.93 11.25
C ALA A 162 9.65 -6.08 9.96
N HIS A 163 9.78 -5.00 9.21
CA HIS A 163 10.57 -4.97 7.99
C HIS A 163 12.06 -5.17 8.28
N SER A 164 12.72 -5.95 7.44
CA SER A 164 14.16 -6.21 7.45
C SER A 164 14.99 -4.94 7.26
N ASP A 165 16.26 -5.01 7.56
CA ASP A 165 17.20 -3.95 7.27
C ASP A 165 17.49 -3.90 5.77
N TYR A 166 17.58 -5.07 5.11
CA TYR A 166 17.80 -5.24 3.68
C TYR A 166 16.77 -6.19 3.08
N VAL A 167 16.65 -6.16 1.76
CA VAL A 167 15.94 -7.15 0.95
C VAL A 167 16.97 -7.90 0.10
N VAL A 168 16.84 -9.22 0.02
CA VAL A 168 17.82 -10.10 -0.64
C VAL A 168 17.17 -11.14 -1.54
N ASN A 169 15.91 -11.47 -1.33
CA ASN A 169 15.17 -12.44 -2.13
C ASN A 169 14.50 -11.77 -3.33
N GLU A 170 14.30 -12.53 -4.39
CA GLU A 170 13.49 -12.10 -5.52
C GLU A 170 12.01 -12.23 -5.16
N PHE A 171 11.23 -11.27 -5.60
CA PHE A 171 9.77 -11.37 -5.62
C PHE A 171 9.32 -11.87 -6.99
N ASN A 172 8.15 -12.47 -7.07
CA ASN A 172 7.58 -12.92 -8.32
C ASN A 172 6.63 -11.84 -8.88
N ASP A 173 6.95 -11.30 -10.05
CA ASP A 173 6.08 -10.35 -10.76
C ASP A 173 5.04 -11.05 -11.64
N TYR A 174 5.12 -12.38 -11.78
CA TYR A 174 4.25 -13.20 -12.62
C TYR A 174 4.15 -12.71 -14.08
N GLY A 175 5.23 -12.07 -14.58
CA GLY A 175 5.31 -11.52 -15.93
C GLY A 175 4.61 -10.18 -16.12
N HIS A 176 4.20 -9.52 -15.04
CA HIS A 176 3.59 -8.19 -15.10
C HIS A 176 4.63 -7.06 -15.06
N CYS A 177 4.38 -6.00 -15.82
CA CYS A 177 5.17 -4.78 -15.74
C CYS A 177 4.68 -3.93 -14.56
N ILE A 178 5.49 -3.84 -13.50
CA ILE A 178 5.14 -3.15 -12.24
C ILE A 178 6.31 -2.30 -11.74
N ASP A 179 6.00 -1.20 -11.07
CA ASP A 179 6.97 -0.45 -10.26
C ASP A 179 7.00 -1.01 -8.84
N VAL A 180 8.18 -1.23 -8.27
CA VAL A 180 8.31 -1.79 -6.91
C VAL A 180 8.85 -0.75 -5.95
N MET A 181 8.11 -0.52 -4.86
CA MET A 181 8.56 0.24 -3.71
C MET A 181 9.15 -0.73 -2.69
N ILE A 182 10.45 -0.68 -2.50
CA ILE A 182 11.14 -1.49 -1.46
C ILE A 182 10.99 -0.79 -0.11
N GLU A 183 10.43 -1.52 0.86
CA GLU A 183 10.25 -1.06 2.23
C GLU A 183 11.23 -1.78 3.18
N ALA A 184 12.43 -1.26 3.30
CA ALA A 184 13.48 -1.77 4.19
C ALA A 184 14.02 -0.68 5.12
N LYS A 185 14.57 -1.05 6.27
CA LYS A 185 15.04 -0.09 7.28
C LYS A 185 16.23 0.75 6.78
N HIS A 186 17.08 0.17 5.96
CA HIS A 186 18.23 0.87 5.37
C HIS A 186 17.89 1.64 4.08
N LYS A 187 16.59 1.77 3.72
CA LYS A 187 16.07 2.67 2.67
C LYS A 187 16.87 2.56 1.36
N GLU A 188 17.48 3.67 0.91
CA GLU A 188 18.28 3.72 -0.32
C GLU A 188 19.46 2.74 -0.32
N LEU A 189 20.07 2.48 0.83
CA LEU A 189 21.16 1.50 0.92
C LEU A 189 20.66 0.08 0.66
N ALA A 190 19.45 -0.24 1.09
CA ALA A 190 18.80 -1.51 0.79
C ALA A 190 18.54 -1.64 -0.72
N LEU A 191 18.04 -0.59 -1.38
CA LEU A 191 17.83 -0.57 -2.82
C LEU A 191 19.13 -0.76 -3.60
N LEU A 192 20.20 -0.04 -3.23
CA LEU A 192 21.49 -0.15 -3.91
C LEU A 192 22.04 -1.56 -3.79
N ARG A 193 22.05 -2.14 -2.60
CA ARG A 193 22.49 -3.53 -2.37
C ARG A 193 21.64 -4.54 -3.15
N TYR A 194 20.30 -4.34 -3.19
CA TYR A 194 19.42 -5.23 -3.92
C TYR A 194 19.71 -5.23 -5.43
N ARG A 195 19.96 -4.05 -6.02
CA ARG A 195 20.37 -3.93 -7.41
C ARG A 195 21.68 -4.64 -7.71
N ASP A 196 22.65 -4.56 -6.81
CA ASP A 196 23.92 -5.29 -6.96
C ASP A 196 23.71 -6.82 -6.96
N ILE A 197 22.81 -7.33 -6.10
CA ILE A 197 22.43 -8.75 -6.07
C ILE A 197 21.81 -9.19 -7.40
N LEU A 198 20.87 -8.41 -7.95
CA LEU A 198 20.21 -8.72 -9.23
C LEU A 198 21.21 -8.72 -10.38
N ASN A 199 22.05 -7.69 -10.48
CA ASN A 199 23.08 -7.59 -11.54
C ASN A 199 24.08 -8.76 -11.52
N GLN A 200 24.43 -9.27 -10.33
CA GLN A 200 25.32 -10.42 -10.19
C GLN A 200 24.68 -11.71 -10.71
N LYS A 201 23.37 -11.87 -10.56
CA LYS A 201 22.63 -13.05 -11.04
C LYS A 201 22.45 -13.05 -12.56
N GLU A 202 22.25 -11.88 -13.17
CA GLU A 202 22.15 -11.75 -14.63
C GLU A 202 23.49 -12.00 -15.36
N ALA A 203 24.61 -11.92 -14.65
CA ALA A 203 25.96 -12.11 -15.19
C ALA A 203 26.43 -13.58 -15.20
N VAL A 204 25.66 -14.52 -14.68
CA VAL A 204 25.93 -15.97 -14.61
C VAL A 204 25.04 -16.72 -15.59
#